data_20b73a1639a121592407aaf515e90aa0
#
_entry.id   20b73a1639a121592407aaf515e90aa0
#
_cell.length_a   1.000
_cell.length_b   1.000
_cell.length_c   1.000
_cell.angle_alpha   90.00
_cell.angle_beta   90.00
_cell.angle_gamma   90.00
#
_symmetry.space_group_name_H-M   'P 1'
#
loop_
_entity.id
_entity.type
_entity.pdbx_description
1 polymer ?
#
loop_
_entity_poly.entity_id
_entity_poly.type
_entity_poly.pdbx_seq_one_letter_code
_entity_poly.pdbx_strand_id
1 'polypeptide(L)'
;MQVLTILHQSLYQHCPEIHQKRLNTLMVACKALINADCLTLTHLGRHIDGTSTHTKHSIKRMDRLLGNPHLHHERMAVYQWHAKWLLTAHTMPTILVDWSDMREGRELIALRASIAIKGRSITLYERTFPLVLQGTQTAHNQFLNELRKVLPDNITPLIVTDAGFRNPWFRKVEQLGWYWLGRVRGLSVYRPHPFGRQFSLKALYPQARRRAKHVGRVALSVKKPLLCEMVLFRAPSKGRKGLRSTTTDCHHTAQWTYELTAKEPWALVTNLTMEAMSPQKLVNIYQKRM
;
A
#
# COMPACT_ATOMS: atom_id res chain seq x y z
N MET A 1 4.36 29.40 -5.07
CA MET A 1 4.17 29.91 -3.70
C MET A 1 2.72 29.80 -3.22
N GLN A 2 1.73 30.10 -4.06
CA GLN A 2 0.29 30.04 -3.68
C GLN A 2 -0.16 28.66 -3.11
N VAL A 3 0.32 27.55 -3.67
CA VAL A 3 -0.06 26.19 -3.22
C VAL A 3 0.34 25.93 -1.76
N LEU A 4 1.55 26.35 -1.33
CA LEU A 4 1.99 26.18 0.05
C LEU A 4 1.20 27.06 1.04
N THR A 5 0.77 28.24 0.60
CA THR A 5 -0.10 29.11 1.41
C THR A 5 -1.47 28.47 1.61
N ILE A 6 -2.05 27.90 0.56
CA ILE A 6 -3.32 27.17 0.65
C ILE A 6 -3.18 25.95 1.55
N LEU A 7 -2.11 25.17 1.41
CA LEU A 7 -1.82 24.01 2.26
C LEU A 7 -1.67 24.43 3.73
N HIS A 8 -0.90 25.47 4.00
CA HIS A 8 -0.70 26.00 5.35
C HIS A 8 -2.02 26.42 6.01
N GLN A 9 -2.82 27.21 5.29
CA GLN A 9 -4.13 27.64 5.76
C GLN A 9 -5.06 26.44 6.04
N SER A 10 -5.10 25.47 5.13
CA SER A 10 -5.95 24.31 5.30
C SER A 10 -5.52 23.44 6.49
N LEU A 11 -4.23 23.20 6.69
CA LEU A 11 -3.73 22.46 7.85
C LEU A 11 -3.97 23.24 9.16
N TYR A 12 -3.79 24.57 9.15
CA TYR A 12 -4.05 25.41 10.32
C TYR A 12 -5.52 25.33 10.76
N GLN A 13 -6.45 25.32 9.80
CA GLN A 13 -7.89 25.26 10.06
C GLN A 13 -8.38 23.87 10.49
N HIS A 14 -7.80 22.80 9.95
CA HIS A 14 -8.35 21.45 10.10
C HIS A 14 -7.52 20.53 10.99
N CYS A 15 -6.31 20.95 11.39
CA CYS A 15 -5.43 20.19 12.28
C CYS A 15 -5.03 21.05 13.49
N PRO A 16 -5.97 21.45 14.35
CA PRO A 16 -5.71 22.35 15.49
C PRO A 16 -4.75 21.75 16.52
N GLU A 17 -4.54 20.43 16.50
CA GLU A 17 -3.57 19.74 17.35
C GLU A 17 -2.12 20.13 17.04
N ILE A 18 -1.86 20.57 15.80
CA ILE A 18 -0.50 20.93 15.37
C ILE A 18 -0.17 22.33 15.87
N HIS A 19 0.80 22.41 16.77
CA HIS A 19 1.23 23.71 17.29
C HIS A 19 1.75 24.61 16.16
N GLN A 20 1.32 25.87 16.11
CA GLN A 20 1.58 26.82 15.02
C GLN A 20 3.07 26.95 14.64
N LYS A 21 3.98 27.02 15.63
CA LYS A 21 5.44 27.10 15.36
C LYS A 21 5.96 25.86 14.62
N ARG A 22 5.42 24.66 14.93
CA ARG A 22 5.78 23.42 14.23
C ARG A 22 5.21 23.40 12.83
N LEU A 23 3.94 23.78 12.66
CA LEU A 23 3.31 23.90 11.35
C LEU A 23 4.09 24.88 10.44
N ASN A 24 4.45 26.07 10.96
CA ASN A 24 5.26 27.02 10.20
C ASN A 24 6.61 26.44 9.79
N THR A 25 7.27 25.70 10.68
CA THR A 25 8.57 25.07 10.36
C THR A 25 8.40 23.92 9.36
N LEU A 26 7.30 23.16 9.45
CA LEU A 26 6.94 22.14 8.46
C LEU A 26 6.73 22.75 7.07
N MET A 27 6.03 23.89 6.98
CA MET A 27 5.85 24.58 5.69
C MET A 27 7.16 25.09 5.10
N VAL A 28 8.08 25.57 5.95
CA VAL A 28 9.44 25.92 5.50
C VAL A 28 10.19 24.71 4.97
N ALA A 29 10.06 23.55 5.63
CA ALA A 29 10.65 22.31 5.15
C ALA A 29 10.03 21.84 3.82
N CYS A 30 8.70 21.94 3.67
CA CYS A 30 8.00 21.65 2.42
C CYS A 30 8.48 22.55 1.27
N LYS A 31 8.67 23.85 1.52
CA LYS A 31 9.23 24.78 0.54
C LYS A 31 10.66 24.41 0.14
N ALA A 32 11.49 24.11 1.12
CA ALA A 32 12.85 23.67 0.87
C ALA A 32 12.90 22.37 0.06
N LEU A 33 11.99 21.43 0.34
CA LEU A 33 11.89 20.16 -0.39
C LEU A 33 11.48 20.35 -1.87
N ILE A 34 10.59 21.30 -2.15
CA ILE A 34 10.19 21.60 -3.54
C ILE A 34 11.37 22.15 -4.34
N ASN A 35 12.26 22.88 -3.69
CA ASN A 35 13.43 23.50 -4.32
C ASN A 35 14.68 22.59 -4.30
N ALA A 36 14.65 21.49 -3.54
CA ALA A 36 15.79 20.59 -3.38
C ALA A 36 15.67 19.35 -4.28
N ASP A 37 16.78 18.95 -4.88
CA ASP A 37 16.83 17.72 -5.71
C ASP A 37 16.91 16.44 -4.90
N CYS A 38 17.17 16.55 -3.59
CA CYS A 38 17.40 15.40 -2.72
C CYS A 38 16.83 15.61 -1.31
N LEU A 39 16.17 14.56 -0.80
CA LEU A 39 15.58 14.54 0.53
C LEU A 39 16.62 14.15 1.60
N THR A 40 17.59 15.04 1.84
CA THR A 40 18.56 14.92 2.95
C THR A 40 18.53 16.16 3.83
N LEU A 41 18.91 16.02 5.11
CA LEU A 41 18.96 17.16 6.05
C LEU A 41 19.82 18.31 5.52
N THR A 42 20.94 17.98 4.91
CA THR A 42 21.87 18.98 4.34
C THR A 42 21.25 19.72 3.16
N HIS A 43 20.63 19.00 2.22
CA HIS A 43 19.95 19.64 1.08
C HIS A 43 18.76 20.48 1.52
N LEU A 44 17.90 19.96 2.38
CA LEU A 44 16.77 20.72 2.92
C LEU A 44 17.25 22.00 3.62
N GLY A 45 18.28 21.89 4.49
CA GLY A 45 18.82 23.05 5.21
C GLY A 45 19.41 24.11 4.29
N ARG A 46 20.06 23.71 3.18
CA ARG A 46 20.63 24.64 2.20
C ARG A 46 19.61 25.36 1.34
N HIS A 47 18.41 24.78 1.16
CA HIS A 47 17.32 25.36 0.37
C HIS A 47 16.27 26.10 1.19
N ILE A 48 16.56 26.44 2.45
CA ILE A 48 15.72 27.35 3.23
C ILE A 48 15.99 28.78 2.80
N ASP A 49 15.00 29.43 2.23
CA ASP A 49 15.08 30.81 1.77
C ASP A 49 15.08 31.82 2.92
N GLY A 50 15.68 32.98 2.69
CA GLY A 50 15.52 34.18 3.52
C GLY A 50 16.19 34.11 4.89
N THR A 51 17.11 33.19 5.13
CA THR A 51 17.90 33.15 6.37
C THR A 51 19.21 33.88 6.18
N SER A 52 19.41 34.99 6.91
CA SER A 52 20.71 35.60 7.15
C SER A 52 21.61 34.74 8.05
N THR A 53 21.12 33.58 8.48
CA THR A 53 21.78 32.66 9.40
C THR A 53 22.68 31.68 8.64
N HIS A 54 23.79 31.28 9.26
CA HIS A 54 24.69 30.27 8.72
C HIS A 54 23.95 28.98 8.35
N THR A 55 24.28 28.38 7.20
CA THR A 55 23.73 27.11 6.67
C THR A 55 23.66 26.01 7.73
N LYS A 56 24.65 25.96 8.65
CA LYS A 56 24.66 25.01 9.78
C LYS A 56 23.42 25.11 10.67
N HIS A 57 22.90 26.32 10.91
CA HIS A 57 21.68 26.52 11.74
C HIS A 57 20.44 26.07 11.00
N SER A 58 20.38 26.30 9.71
CA SER A 58 19.28 25.82 8.84
C SER A 58 19.22 24.28 8.80
N ILE A 59 20.37 23.62 8.66
CA ILE A 59 20.45 22.13 8.72
C ILE A 59 19.99 21.62 10.09
N LYS A 60 20.48 22.22 11.20
CA LYS A 60 20.02 21.87 12.56
C LYS A 60 18.54 22.13 12.78
N ARG A 61 17.96 23.14 12.12
CA ARG A 61 16.52 23.39 12.18
C ARG A 61 15.73 22.24 11.56
N MET A 62 16.16 21.71 10.42
CA MET A 62 15.52 20.55 9.79
C MET A 62 15.69 19.27 10.63
N ASP A 63 16.89 19.05 11.18
CA ASP A 63 17.15 17.94 12.09
C ASP A 63 16.22 17.97 13.31
N ARG A 64 16.10 19.12 13.98
CA ARG A 64 15.16 19.29 15.12
C ARG A 64 13.69 19.13 14.73
N LEU A 65 13.30 19.52 13.52
CA LEU A 65 11.94 19.31 13.05
C LEU A 65 11.64 17.83 12.89
N LEU A 66 12.52 17.10 12.19
CA LEU A 66 12.30 15.67 11.90
C LEU A 66 12.45 14.79 13.15
N GLY A 67 13.32 15.18 14.10
CA GLY A 67 13.46 14.50 15.39
C GLY A 67 12.44 14.92 16.45
N ASN A 68 11.47 15.78 16.13
CA ASN A 68 10.52 16.30 17.12
C ASN A 68 9.44 15.28 17.47
N PRO A 69 9.39 14.76 18.73
CA PRO A 69 8.41 13.73 19.11
C PRO A 69 6.96 14.24 19.03
N HIS A 70 6.71 15.52 19.27
CA HIS A 70 5.37 16.10 19.13
C HIS A 70 4.89 16.05 17.68
N LEU A 71 5.75 16.37 16.70
CA LEU A 71 5.39 16.26 15.29
C LEU A 71 5.08 14.82 14.89
N HIS A 72 5.80 13.84 15.47
CA HIS A 72 5.52 12.42 15.22
C HIS A 72 4.16 11.99 15.75
N HIS A 73 3.68 12.56 16.87
CA HIS A 73 2.33 12.32 17.38
C HIS A 73 1.26 13.03 16.53
N GLU A 74 1.53 14.27 16.13
CA GLU A 74 0.62 15.12 15.36
C GLU A 74 0.44 14.64 13.90
N ARG A 75 1.35 13.80 13.37
CA ARG A 75 1.28 13.33 11.99
C ARG A 75 -0.04 12.63 11.63
N MET A 76 -0.72 12.01 12.61
CA MET A 76 -1.99 11.33 12.37
C MET A 76 -3.08 12.32 11.96
N ALA A 77 -3.10 13.53 12.50
CA ALA A 77 -4.03 14.60 12.11
C ALA A 77 -3.85 14.97 10.62
N VAL A 78 -2.60 15.04 10.15
CA VAL A 78 -2.29 15.31 8.74
C VAL A 78 -2.80 14.18 7.84
N TYR A 79 -2.59 12.91 8.22
CA TYR A 79 -3.11 11.77 7.46
C TYR A 79 -4.64 11.75 7.43
N GLN A 80 -5.31 12.01 8.54
CA GLN A 80 -6.78 12.08 8.65
C GLN A 80 -7.35 13.20 7.77
N TRP A 81 -6.77 14.40 7.87
CA TRP A 81 -7.13 15.54 7.02
C TRP A 81 -6.98 15.18 5.53
N HIS A 82 -5.83 14.64 5.15
CA HIS A 82 -5.53 14.25 3.77
C HIS A 82 -6.49 13.18 3.25
N ALA A 83 -6.74 12.12 4.04
CA ALA A 83 -7.67 11.07 3.69
C ALA A 83 -9.10 11.59 3.52
N LYS A 84 -9.55 12.47 4.42
CA LYS A 84 -10.86 13.11 4.33
C LYS A 84 -11.03 13.86 3.01
N TRP A 85 -10.03 14.66 2.61
CA TRP A 85 -10.06 15.38 1.34
C TRP A 85 -10.08 14.47 0.13
N LEU A 86 -9.23 13.46 0.09
CA LEU A 86 -9.13 12.55 -1.05
C LEU A 86 -10.35 11.64 -1.20
N LEU A 87 -11.02 11.31 -0.11
CA LEU A 87 -12.08 10.30 -0.09
C LEU A 87 -13.48 10.88 -0.05
N THR A 88 -13.65 12.21 -0.06
CA THR A 88 -14.95 12.88 0.09
C THR A 88 -16.04 12.37 -0.86
N ALA A 89 -15.69 12.01 -2.08
CA ALA A 89 -16.64 11.54 -3.10
C ALA A 89 -16.79 10.01 -3.17
N HIS A 90 -16.17 9.26 -2.24
CA HIS A 90 -16.09 7.80 -2.34
C HIS A 90 -16.71 7.12 -1.13
N THR A 91 -17.70 6.25 -1.35
CA THR A 91 -18.23 5.35 -0.30
C THR A 91 -17.42 4.06 -0.18
N MET A 92 -16.90 3.55 -1.30
CA MET A 92 -16.07 2.34 -1.37
C MET A 92 -14.79 2.60 -2.18
N PRO A 93 -13.82 3.35 -1.63
CA PRO A 93 -12.54 3.59 -2.31
C PRO A 93 -11.71 2.32 -2.45
N THR A 94 -11.01 2.21 -3.58
CA THR A 94 -10.03 1.14 -3.80
C THR A 94 -8.68 1.57 -3.23
N ILE A 95 -8.24 0.92 -2.17
CA ILE A 95 -6.97 1.20 -1.49
C ILE A 95 -5.98 0.08 -1.77
N LEU A 96 -4.87 0.42 -2.40
CA LEU A 96 -3.77 -0.50 -2.68
C LEU A 96 -2.85 -0.56 -1.46
N VAL A 97 -2.54 -1.76 -0.97
CA VAL A 97 -1.59 -1.94 0.13
C VAL A 97 -0.42 -2.81 -0.32
N ASP A 98 0.79 -2.30 -0.10
CA ASP A 98 2.02 -2.98 -0.51
C ASP A 98 3.19 -2.67 0.41
N TRP A 99 4.16 -3.59 0.45
CA TRP A 99 5.45 -3.40 1.09
C TRP A 99 6.42 -2.72 0.12
N SER A 100 7.18 -1.75 0.60
CA SER A 100 8.18 -1.01 -0.17
C SER A 100 9.49 -0.93 0.60
N ASP A 101 10.59 -1.25 -0.05
CA ASP A 101 11.93 -1.10 0.51
C ASP A 101 12.23 0.40 0.72
N MET A 102 12.84 0.75 1.89
CA MET A 102 13.17 2.13 2.24
C MET A 102 14.64 2.46 1.98
N ARG A 103 15.51 1.47 2.02
CA ARG A 103 16.96 1.62 1.85
C ARG A 103 17.57 0.41 1.16
N GLU A 104 18.72 0.59 0.54
CA GLU A 104 19.53 -0.49 -0.06
C GLU A 104 19.93 -1.56 0.96
N GLY A 105 20.25 -1.18 2.22
CA GLY A 105 20.59 -2.11 3.30
C GLY A 105 19.42 -2.94 3.85
N ARG A 106 18.19 -2.70 3.38
CA ARG A 106 16.97 -3.44 3.78
C ARG A 106 16.75 -3.59 5.28
N GLU A 107 17.21 -2.65 6.10
CA GLU A 107 16.96 -2.67 7.55
C GLU A 107 15.53 -2.29 7.89
N LEU A 108 14.97 -1.37 7.09
CA LEU A 108 13.63 -0.82 7.25
C LEU A 108 12.80 -1.05 5.99
N ILE A 109 11.53 -1.35 6.21
CA ILE A 109 10.54 -1.54 5.16
C ILE A 109 9.29 -0.74 5.50
N ALA A 110 8.65 -0.13 4.49
CA ALA A 110 7.38 0.57 4.66
C ALA A 110 6.20 -0.29 4.20
N LEU A 111 5.14 -0.33 5.00
CA LEU A 111 3.83 -0.78 4.55
C LEU A 111 3.01 0.46 4.22
N ARG A 112 2.51 0.54 3.00
CA ARG A 112 1.86 1.73 2.45
C ARG A 112 0.47 1.42 1.94
N ALA A 113 -0.50 2.26 2.32
CA ALA A 113 -1.83 2.32 1.75
C ALA A 113 -1.91 3.52 0.80
N SER A 114 -2.37 3.31 -0.43
CA SER A 114 -2.46 4.34 -1.45
C SER A 114 -3.69 4.20 -2.34
N ILE A 115 -4.12 5.30 -2.95
CA ILE A 115 -5.14 5.32 -4.00
C ILE A 115 -4.46 5.39 -5.35
N ALA A 116 -4.88 4.51 -6.27
CA ALA A 116 -4.45 4.58 -7.65
C ALA A 116 -5.16 5.70 -8.39
N ILE A 117 -4.40 6.60 -8.98
CA ILE A 117 -4.85 7.60 -9.95
C ILE A 117 -4.20 7.33 -11.30
N LYS A 118 -4.64 8.01 -12.37
CA LYS A 118 -4.08 7.80 -13.71
C LYS A 118 -2.57 8.02 -13.71
N GLY A 119 -1.80 6.93 -13.91
CA GLY A 119 -0.33 6.95 -14.01
C GLY A 119 0.43 7.11 -12.69
N ARG A 120 -0.24 7.23 -11.53
CA ARG A 120 0.38 7.44 -10.21
C ARG A 120 -0.41 6.77 -9.09
N SER A 121 0.16 6.82 -7.89
CA SER A 121 -0.58 6.55 -6.66
C SER A 121 -0.37 7.68 -5.65
N ILE A 122 -1.39 7.96 -4.85
CA ILE A 122 -1.31 8.93 -3.75
C ILE A 122 -1.37 8.15 -2.45
N THR A 123 -0.35 8.34 -1.61
CA THR A 123 -0.27 7.70 -0.28
C THR A 123 -1.35 8.27 0.64
N LEU A 124 -2.17 7.39 1.20
CA LEU A 124 -3.14 7.73 2.25
C LEU A 124 -2.51 7.60 3.64
N TYR A 125 -1.76 6.53 3.83
CA TYR A 125 -1.08 6.23 5.08
C TYR A 125 0.12 5.32 4.83
N GLU A 126 1.19 5.53 5.57
CA GLU A 126 2.33 4.62 5.56
C GLU A 126 2.94 4.46 6.96
N ARG A 127 3.52 3.30 7.19
CA ARG A 127 4.24 3.00 8.41
C ARG A 127 5.49 2.21 8.12
N THR A 128 6.58 2.61 8.75
CA THR A 128 7.87 1.93 8.67
C THR A 128 7.96 0.85 9.75
N PHE A 129 8.54 -0.29 9.39
CA PHE A 129 8.82 -1.42 10.28
C PHE A 129 10.26 -1.91 10.07
N PRO A 130 10.89 -2.51 11.09
CA PRO A 130 12.08 -3.33 10.89
C PRO A 130 11.79 -4.47 9.92
N LEU A 131 12.76 -4.83 9.06
CA LEU A 131 12.58 -5.88 8.04
C LEU A 131 12.09 -7.21 8.62
N VAL A 132 12.56 -7.60 9.81
CA VAL A 132 12.13 -8.83 10.52
C VAL A 132 10.63 -8.91 10.75
N LEU A 133 9.92 -7.77 10.75
CA LEU A 133 8.46 -7.73 10.90
C LEU A 133 7.71 -7.79 9.57
N GLN A 134 8.40 -7.84 8.42
CA GLN A 134 7.76 -7.95 7.12
C GLN A 134 6.85 -9.18 7.04
N GLY A 135 5.60 -8.97 6.64
CA GLY A 135 4.62 -10.06 6.47
C GLY A 135 4.13 -10.68 7.78
N THR A 136 4.54 -10.19 8.95
CA THR A 136 4.04 -10.69 10.24
C THR A 136 2.62 -10.20 10.52
N GLN A 137 1.86 -11.02 11.25
CA GLN A 137 0.51 -10.65 11.67
C GLN A 137 0.50 -9.43 12.59
N THR A 138 1.53 -9.27 13.42
CA THR A 138 1.68 -8.12 14.32
C THR A 138 1.78 -6.81 13.55
N ALA A 139 2.69 -6.72 12.57
CA ALA A 139 2.84 -5.54 11.72
C ALA A 139 1.56 -5.25 10.92
N HIS A 140 0.94 -6.29 10.35
CA HIS A 140 -0.30 -6.17 9.61
C HIS A 140 -1.46 -5.65 10.47
N ASN A 141 -1.65 -6.20 11.67
CA ASN A 141 -2.72 -5.77 12.57
C ASN A 141 -2.51 -4.34 13.05
N GLN A 142 -1.27 -3.97 13.38
CA GLN A 142 -0.93 -2.61 13.79
C GLN A 142 -1.22 -1.61 12.68
N PHE A 143 -0.76 -1.90 11.45
CA PHE A 143 -1.00 -1.06 10.29
C PHE A 143 -2.49 -0.87 10.00
N LEU A 144 -3.28 -1.96 9.98
CA LEU A 144 -4.72 -1.90 9.69
C LEU A 144 -5.50 -1.14 10.76
N ASN A 145 -5.13 -1.30 12.04
CA ASN A 145 -5.76 -0.57 13.13
C ASN A 145 -5.48 0.95 13.04
N GLU A 146 -4.28 1.34 12.60
CA GLU A 146 -3.93 2.75 12.40
C GLU A 146 -4.58 3.29 11.12
N LEU A 147 -4.59 2.53 10.04
CA LEU A 147 -5.31 2.90 8.82
C LEU A 147 -6.80 3.13 9.10
N ARG A 148 -7.43 2.33 10.00
CA ARG A 148 -8.82 2.53 10.43
C ARG A 148 -9.02 3.90 11.07
N LYS A 149 -8.05 4.38 11.84
CA LYS A 149 -8.11 5.72 12.46
C LYS A 149 -7.92 6.85 11.45
N VAL A 150 -7.21 6.60 10.37
CA VAL A 150 -6.95 7.59 9.30
C VAL A 150 -8.17 7.76 8.40
N LEU A 151 -8.87 6.68 8.10
CA LEU A 151 -10.00 6.70 7.17
C LEU A 151 -11.25 7.29 7.82
N PRO A 152 -12.06 8.09 7.09
CA PRO A 152 -13.36 8.56 7.54
C PRO A 152 -14.31 7.39 7.90
N ASP A 153 -15.17 7.59 8.89
CA ASP A 153 -16.05 6.53 9.41
C ASP A 153 -17.13 6.09 8.42
N ASN A 154 -17.52 6.97 7.51
CA ASN A 154 -18.58 6.75 6.53
C ASN A 154 -18.14 5.96 5.29
N ILE A 155 -16.90 5.46 5.23
CA ILE A 155 -16.41 4.71 4.08
C ILE A 155 -16.10 3.25 4.43
N THR A 156 -16.38 2.37 3.47
CA THR A 156 -16.02 0.95 3.52
C THR A 156 -15.06 0.65 2.37
N PRO A 157 -13.73 0.65 2.61
CA PRO A 157 -12.76 0.51 1.53
C PRO A 157 -12.69 -0.92 0.98
N LEU A 158 -12.30 -1.03 -0.29
CA LEU A 158 -11.81 -2.26 -0.89
C LEU A 158 -10.28 -2.28 -0.82
N ILE A 159 -9.72 -3.10 0.08
CA ILE A 159 -8.28 -3.26 0.26
C ILE A 159 -7.73 -4.23 -0.78
N VAL A 160 -6.81 -3.79 -1.62
CA VAL A 160 -6.20 -4.60 -2.69
C VAL A 160 -4.74 -4.89 -2.36
N THR A 161 -4.38 -6.17 -2.36
CA THR A 161 -3.02 -6.62 -2.01
C THR A 161 -2.47 -7.66 -2.99
N ASP A 162 -1.17 -7.86 -2.95
CA ASP A 162 -0.50 -8.88 -3.76
C ASP A 162 -0.56 -10.28 -3.11
N ALA A 163 0.19 -11.20 -3.72
CA ALA A 163 0.27 -12.58 -3.24
C ALA A 163 1.15 -12.78 -1.99
N GLY A 164 1.81 -11.74 -1.49
CA GLY A 164 2.55 -11.76 -0.23
C GLY A 164 1.64 -11.74 0.98
N PHE A 165 0.41 -11.25 0.83
CA PHE A 165 -0.57 -11.20 1.89
C PHE A 165 -1.38 -12.51 1.97
N ARG A 166 -1.64 -13.00 3.19
CA ARG A 166 -2.22 -14.32 3.43
C ARG A 166 -3.52 -14.23 4.25
N ASN A 167 -4.16 -15.38 4.48
CA ASN A 167 -5.45 -15.47 5.20
C ASN A 167 -5.55 -14.66 6.50
N PRO A 168 -4.54 -14.56 7.39
CA PRO A 168 -4.64 -13.72 8.59
C PRO A 168 -4.89 -12.24 8.28
N TRP A 169 -4.28 -11.71 7.21
CA TRP A 169 -4.53 -10.35 6.71
C TRP A 169 -5.99 -10.18 6.30
N PHE A 170 -6.49 -11.05 5.44
CA PHE A 170 -7.87 -10.96 4.94
C PHE A 170 -8.90 -11.04 6.05
N ARG A 171 -8.69 -11.92 7.03
CA ARG A 171 -9.55 -11.99 8.23
C ARG A 171 -9.54 -10.70 9.03
N LYS A 172 -8.37 -10.07 9.19
CA LYS A 172 -8.29 -8.80 9.90
C LYS A 172 -9.02 -7.69 9.16
N VAL A 173 -8.94 -7.65 7.84
CA VAL A 173 -9.71 -6.71 7.00
C VAL A 173 -11.22 -6.93 7.16
N GLU A 174 -11.68 -8.19 7.16
CA GLU A 174 -13.09 -8.55 7.42
C GLU A 174 -13.57 -8.14 8.82
N GLN A 175 -12.74 -8.33 9.84
CA GLN A 175 -13.05 -7.90 11.22
C GLN A 175 -13.24 -6.38 11.34
N LEU A 176 -12.64 -5.59 10.44
CA LEU A 176 -12.83 -4.15 10.34
C LEU A 176 -14.10 -3.76 9.56
N GLY A 177 -14.86 -4.74 9.04
CA GLY A 177 -16.01 -4.51 8.20
C GLY A 177 -15.67 -4.08 6.77
N TRP A 178 -14.44 -4.33 6.30
CA TRP A 178 -13.93 -3.89 5.01
C TRP A 178 -13.95 -4.99 3.96
N TYR A 179 -13.94 -4.58 2.70
CA TYR A 179 -13.76 -5.50 1.57
C TYR A 179 -12.28 -5.68 1.25
N TRP A 180 -11.95 -6.82 0.67
CA TRP A 180 -10.60 -7.11 0.23
C TRP A 180 -10.57 -7.82 -1.12
N LEU A 181 -9.50 -7.61 -1.86
CA LEU A 181 -9.16 -8.29 -3.11
C LEU A 181 -7.67 -8.65 -3.05
N GLY A 182 -7.38 -9.93 -3.05
CA GLY A 182 -6.00 -10.44 -3.01
C GLY A 182 -5.71 -11.42 -4.13
N ARG A 183 -4.43 -11.65 -4.39
CA ARG A 183 -3.98 -12.72 -5.27
C ARG A 183 -3.46 -13.88 -4.43
N VAL A 184 -3.86 -15.08 -4.77
CA VAL A 184 -3.26 -16.32 -4.26
C VAL A 184 -2.48 -17.02 -5.35
N ARG A 185 -1.39 -17.70 -4.98
CA ARG A 185 -0.54 -18.42 -5.95
C ARG A 185 0.29 -19.54 -5.31
N GLY A 186 1.01 -20.27 -6.15
CA GLY A 186 1.99 -21.26 -5.72
C GLY A 186 1.37 -22.49 -5.10
N LEU A 187 1.80 -22.82 -3.89
CA LEU A 187 1.36 -24.01 -3.14
C LEU A 187 0.03 -23.84 -2.40
N SER A 188 -0.72 -22.76 -2.67
CA SER A 188 -2.03 -22.57 -2.07
C SER A 188 -2.98 -23.70 -2.48
N VAL A 189 -3.82 -24.10 -1.52
CA VAL A 189 -4.87 -25.10 -1.74
C VAL A 189 -6.23 -24.43 -1.56
N TYR A 190 -7.20 -24.92 -2.29
CA TYR A 190 -8.59 -24.49 -2.19
C TYR A 190 -9.54 -25.69 -2.17
N ARG A 191 -10.73 -25.47 -1.68
CA ARG A 191 -11.84 -26.42 -1.68
C ARG A 191 -13.08 -25.70 -2.16
N PRO A 192 -13.77 -26.19 -3.21
CA PRO A 192 -15.08 -25.66 -3.58
C PRO A 192 -16.06 -25.74 -2.39
N HIS A 193 -16.83 -24.69 -2.17
CA HIS A 193 -17.82 -24.64 -1.10
C HIS A 193 -19.21 -24.98 -1.66
N PRO A 194 -20.07 -25.73 -0.92
CA PRO A 194 -19.90 -26.19 0.46
C PRO A 194 -19.18 -27.54 0.61
N PHE A 195 -19.16 -28.43 -0.41
CA PHE A 195 -18.80 -29.86 -0.22
C PHE A 195 -17.70 -30.40 -1.13
N GLY A 196 -16.83 -29.54 -1.66
CA GLY A 196 -15.79 -29.99 -2.57
C GLY A 196 -14.59 -30.71 -1.90
N ARG A 197 -13.87 -31.52 -2.67
CA ARG A 197 -12.55 -32.03 -2.31
C ARG A 197 -11.51 -30.90 -2.34
N GLN A 198 -10.40 -31.13 -1.66
CA GLN A 198 -9.26 -30.20 -1.70
C GLN A 198 -8.47 -30.36 -3.00
N PHE A 199 -8.13 -29.22 -3.60
CA PHE A 199 -7.32 -29.16 -4.82
C PHE A 199 -6.15 -28.21 -4.64
N SER A 200 -5.05 -28.48 -5.36
CA SER A 200 -4.00 -27.49 -5.55
C SER A 200 -4.49 -26.36 -6.44
N LEU A 201 -4.12 -25.14 -6.14
CA LEU A 201 -4.43 -23.97 -6.97
C LEU A 201 -3.89 -24.12 -8.40
N LYS A 202 -2.74 -24.79 -8.58
CA LYS A 202 -2.16 -25.07 -9.91
C LYS A 202 -3.07 -25.88 -10.82
N ALA A 203 -3.96 -26.72 -10.28
CA ALA A 203 -4.93 -27.47 -11.05
C ALA A 203 -5.92 -26.59 -11.84
N LEU A 204 -6.11 -25.34 -11.40
CA LEU A 204 -6.95 -24.36 -12.11
C LEU A 204 -6.22 -23.65 -13.26
N TYR A 205 -4.90 -23.62 -13.27
CA TYR A 205 -4.12 -22.81 -14.22
C TYR A 205 -4.41 -23.11 -15.71
N PRO A 206 -4.64 -24.35 -16.13
CA PRO A 206 -5.02 -24.67 -17.53
C PRO A 206 -6.35 -24.04 -17.95
N GLN A 207 -7.24 -23.77 -16.99
CA GLN A 207 -8.57 -23.18 -17.25
C GLN A 207 -8.52 -21.66 -17.41
N ALA A 208 -7.39 -20.99 -17.07
CA ALA A 208 -7.26 -19.56 -17.13
C ALA A 208 -7.30 -19.05 -18.59
N ARG A 209 -8.11 -18.02 -18.83
CA ARG A 209 -8.27 -17.34 -20.13
C ARG A 209 -8.03 -15.85 -19.97
N ARG A 210 -7.91 -15.13 -21.09
CA ARG A 210 -7.81 -13.66 -21.11
C ARG A 210 -9.13 -12.95 -20.71
N ARG A 211 -10.22 -13.69 -20.62
CA ARG A 211 -11.49 -13.24 -20.04
C ARG A 211 -11.55 -13.75 -18.60
N ALA A 212 -11.95 -12.88 -17.67
CA ALA A 212 -12.11 -13.24 -16.27
C ALA A 212 -13.15 -14.36 -16.11
N LYS A 213 -12.77 -15.44 -15.41
CA LYS A 213 -13.65 -16.60 -15.15
C LYS A 213 -13.93 -16.67 -13.66
N HIS A 214 -15.19 -16.59 -13.26
CA HIS A 214 -15.60 -16.93 -11.92
C HIS A 214 -15.48 -18.44 -11.69
N VAL A 215 -14.75 -18.83 -10.66
CA VAL A 215 -14.53 -20.24 -10.27
C VAL A 215 -15.63 -20.72 -9.34
N GLY A 216 -16.19 -19.81 -8.58
CA GLY A 216 -17.19 -20.04 -7.53
C GLY A 216 -16.68 -19.67 -6.15
N ARG A 217 -17.53 -19.93 -5.16
CA ARG A 217 -17.18 -19.74 -3.75
C ARG A 217 -16.29 -20.88 -3.28
N VAL A 218 -15.18 -20.55 -2.62
CA VAL A 218 -14.17 -21.50 -2.20
C VAL A 218 -13.73 -21.24 -0.76
N ALA A 219 -13.18 -22.28 -0.13
CA ALA A 219 -12.49 -22.20 1.14
C ALA A 219 -10.98 -22.31 0.90
N LEU A 220 -10.21 -21.29 1.27
CA LEU A 220 -8.75 -21.30 1.21
C LEU A 220 -8.19 -21.86 2.51
N SER A 221 -7.10 -22.66 2.41
CA SER A 221 -6.44 -23.33 3.55
C SER A 221 -7.26 -24.46 4.18
N VAL A 222 -6.54 -25.39 4.80
CA VAL A 222 -7.11 -26.60 5.40
C VAL A 222 -7.48 -26.36 6.87
N LYS A 223 -6.49 -25.91 7.67
CA LYS A 223 -6.65 -25.82 9.12
C LYS A 223 -7.60 -24.69 9.58
N LYS A 224 -7.52 -23.55 8.91
CA LYS A 224 -8.38 -22.39 9.18
C LYS A 224 -8.95 -21.90 7.85
N PRO A 225 -10.04 -22.48 7.33
CA PRO A 225 -10.57 -22.14 6.02
C PRO A 225 -11.09 -20.69 6.01
N LEU A 226 -10.73 -19.95 4.96
CA LEU A 226 -11.26 -18.63 4.66
C LEU A 226 -12.19 -18.75 3.47
N LEU A 227 -13.48 -18.47 3.67
CA LEU A 227 -14.49 -18.48 2.61
C LEU A 227 -14.38 -17.20 1.79
N CYS A 228 -14.33 -17.36 0.45
CA CYS A 228 -14.20 -16.24 -0.47
C CYS A 228 -14.69 -16.62 -1.87
N GLU A 229 -14.96 -15.64 -2.69
CA GLU A 229 -15.17 -15.81 -4.13
C GLU A 229 -13.81 -15.86 -4.85
N MET A 230 -13.70 -16.72 -5.86
CA MET A 230 -12.46 -16.86 -6.63
C MET A 230 -12.68 -16.56 -8.11
N VAL A 231 -11.78 -15.74 -8.67
CA VAL A 231 -11.75 -15.36 -10.08
C VAL A 231 -10.42 -15.73 -10.69
N LEU A 232 -10.44 -16.43 -11.81
CA LEU A 232 -9.26 -16.85 -12.56
C LEU A 232 -9.10 -15.98 -13.82
N PHE A 233 -7.87 -15.52 -14.06
CA PHE A 233 -7.55 -14.66 -15.20
C PHE A 233 -6.12 -14.90 -15.70
N ARG A 234 -5.92 -14.91 -17.00
CA ARG A 234 -4.59 -14.94 -17.61
C ARG A 234 -4.23 -13.58 -18.17
N ALA A 235 -3.39 -12.85 -17.45
CA ALA A 235 -2.89 -11.57 -17.91
C ALA A 235 -2.08 -11.71 -19.20
N PRO A 236 -2.15 -10.73 -20.13
CA PRO A 236 -1.26 -10.68 -21.28
C PRO A 236 0.20 -10.53 -20.81
N SER A 237 1.12 -11.15 -21.51
CA SER A 237 2.54 -10.98 -21.25
C SER A 237 2.93 -9.53 -21.51
N LYS A 238 3.49 -8.85 -20.52
CA LYS A 238 3.92 -7.44 -20.63
C LYS A 238 5.35 -7.29 -21.20
N GLY A 239 5.98 -8.36 -21.67
CA GLY A 239 7.34 -8.31 -22.27
C GLY A 239 8.40 -7.73 -21.30
N ARG A 240 8.19 -7.85 -19.98
CA ARG A 240 9.18 -7.37 -19.00
C ARG A 240 10.46 -8.16 -19.20
N LYS A 241 11.48 -7.51 -19.76
CA LYS A 241 12.85 -8.01 -19.75
C LYS A 241 13.28 -8.06 -18.30
N GLY A 242 13.77 -9.22 -17.81
CA GLY A 242 14.34 -9.34 -16.48
C GLY A 242 15.37 -8.23 -16.27
N LEU A 243 15.36 -7.58 -15.11
CA LEU A 243 16.45 -6.69 -14.74
C LEU A 243 17.76 -7.48 -14.87
N ARG A 244 18.61 -7.11 -15.82
CA ARG A 244 19.98 -7.61 -15.89
C ARG A 244 20.69 -7.08 -14.67
N SER A 245 20.83 -7.89 -13.62
CA SER A 245 21.73 -7.59 -12.51
C SER A 245 23.15 -7.62 -13.04
N THR A 246 23.88 -6.54 -12.81
CA THR A 246 25.31 -6.43 -13.11
C THR A 246 26.20 -7.06 -12.04
N THR A 247 25.63 -7.69 -11.02
CA THR A 247 26.34 -8.34 -9.91
C THR A 247 26.19 -9.86 -9.97
N THR A 248 27.32 -10.50 -9.94
CA THR A 248 27.62 -11.93 -10.11
C THR A 248 26.99 -12.83 -9.03
N ASP A 249 26.60 -14.04 -9.43
CA ASP A 249 26.54 -15.33 -8.72
C ASP A 249 25.39 -15.77 -7.82
N CYS A 250 24.51 -14.93 -7.28
CA CYS A 250 23.37 -15.47 -6.49
C CYS A 250 21.98 -15.32 -7.16
N HIS A 251 21.91 -14.79 -8.35
CA HIS A 251 20.64 -14.27 -8.91
C HIS A 251 19.94 -15.16 -9.94
N HIS A 252 20.59 -16.19 -10.46
CA HIS A 252 19.98 -17.06 -11.50
C HIS A 252 18.71 -17.77 -11.00
N THR A 253 18.73 -18.31 -9.78
CA THR A 253 17.58 -19.03 -9.21
C THR A 253 16.42 -18.08 -8.90
N ALA A 254 16.70 -16.88 -8.36
CA ALA A 254 15.70 -15.87 -8.05
C ALA A 254 15.08 -15.29 -9.32
N GLN A 255 15.88 -15.03 -10.35
CA GLN A 255 15.42 -14.53 -11.65
C GLN A 255 14.57 -15.56 -12.37
N TRP A 256 15.01 -16.82 -12.42
CA TRP A 256 14.25 -17.92 -13.04
C TRP A 256 12.92 -18.15 -12.32
N THR A 257 12.92 -18.16 -10.98
CA THR A 257 11.68 -18.26 -10.18
C THR A 257 10.75 -17.09 -10.44
N TYR A 258 11.27 -15.85 -10.57
CA TYR A 258 10.49 -14.67 -10.92
C TYR A 258 9.85 -14.78 -12.30
N GLU A 259 10.60 -15.23 -13.33
CA GLU A 259 10.09 -15.40 -14.69
C GLU A 259 9.00 -16.46 -14.78
N LEU A 260 9.16 -17.58 -14.08
CA LEU A 260 8.13 -18.61 -13.97
C LEU A 260 6.86 -18.09 -13.28
N THR A 261 7.02 -17.38 -12.16
CA THR A 261 5.89 -16.87 -11.38
C THR A 261 5.20 -15.67 -12.04
N ALA A 262 5.93 -14.90 -12.87
CA ALA A 262 5.36 -13.81 -13.66
C ALA A 262 4.38 -14.30 -14.74
N LYS A 263 4.58 -15.51 -15.25
CA LYS A 263 3.72 -16.17 -16.27
C LYS A 263 2.51 -16.89 -15.65
N GLU A 264 2.47 -17.07 -14.33
CA GLU A 264 1.34 -17.72 -13.66
C GLU A 264 0.04 -16.94 -13.83
N PRO A 265 -1.07 -17.62 -14.10
CA PRO A 265 -2.39 -17.01 -14.10
C PRO A 265 -2.68 -16.32 -12.74
N TRP A 266 -3.55 -15.34 -12.77
CA TRP A 266 -4.03 -14.72 -11.55
C TRP A 266 -5.22 -15.49 -11.00
N ALA A 267 -5.07 -16.05 -9.82
CA ALA A 267 -6.19 -16.47 -8.99
C ALA A 267 -6.46 -15.36 -7.99
N LEU A 268 -7.48 -14.56 -8.27
CA LEU A 268 -7.93 -13.46 -7.43
C LEU A 268 -9.00 -13.96 -6.48
N VAL A 269 -8.93 -13.53 -5.24
CA VAL A 269 -9.87 -13.91 -4.18
C VAL A 269 -10.39 -12.68 -3.46
N THR A 270 -11.67 -12.72 -3.05
CA THR A 270 -12.36 -11.58 -2.45
C THR A 270 -13.51 -12.03 -1.56
N ASN A 271 -13.90 -11.18 -0.58
CA ASN A 271 -15.14 -11.34 0.17
C ASN A 271 -16.34 -10.63 -0.47
N LEU A 272 -16.14 -9.94 -1.61
CA LEU A 272 -17.26 -9.38 -2.38
C LEU A 272 -17.99 -10.48 -3.13
N THR A 273 -19.32 -10.41 -3.15
CA THR A 273 -20.14 -11.29 -4.00
C THR A 273 -20.06 -10.90 -5.47
N MET A 274 -20.35 -11.84 -6.37
CA MET A 274 -20.29 -11.56 -7.80
C MET A 274 -21.46 -10.70 -8.30
N GLU A 275 -22.54 -10.60 -7.51
CA GLU A 275 -23.64 -9.65 -7.74
C GLU A 275 -23.17 -8.21 -7.44
N ALA A 276 -22.41 -8.03 -6.36
CA ALA A 276 -21.86 -6.72 -6.00
C ALA A 276 -20.76 -6.25 -6.97
N MET A 277 -19.95 -7.20 -7.49
CA MET A 277 -18.87 -6.84 -8.40
C MET A 277 -18.52 -7.96 -9.38
N SER A 278 -18.65 -7.68 -10.67
CA SER A 278 -18.37 -8.67 -11.71
C SER A 278 -16.91 -9.12 -11.74
N PRO A 279 -16.63 -10.37 -12.18
CA PRO A 279 -15.26 -10.89 -12.27
C PRO A 279 -14.30 -10.01 -13.07
N GLN A 280 -14.77 -9.44 -14.18
CA GLN A 280 -13.94 -8.56 -15.02
C GLN A 280 -13.61 -7.24 -14.31
N LYS A 281 -14.55 -6.69 -13.54
CA LYS A 281 -14.32 -5.46 -12.75
C LYS A 281 -13.27 -5.70 -11.66
N LEU A 282 -13.28 -6.86 -10.99
CA LEU A 282 -12.24 -7.26 -10.03
C LEU A 282 -10.86 -7.33 -10.67
N VAL A 283 -10.74 -7.94 -11.86
CA VAL A 283 -9.49 -7.97 -12.63
C VAL A 283 -9.02 -6.56 -12.97
N ASN A 284 -9.90 -5.69 -13.46
CA ASN A 284 -9.57 -4.32 -13.82
C ASN A 284 -9.09 -3.51 -12.59
N ILE A 285 -9.71 -3.72 -11.43
CA ILE A 285 -9.28 -3.11 -10.17
C ILE A 285 -7.89 -3.61 -9.79
N TYR A 286 -7.66 -4.93 -9.83
CA TYR A 286 -6.35 -5.51 -9.50
C TYR A 286 -5.23 -5.04 -10.45
N GLN A 287 -5.56 -4.78 -11.72
CA GLN A 287 -4.61 -4.24 -12.70
C GLN A 287 -4.09 -2.85 -12.35
N LYS A 288 -4.85 -2.04 -11.63
CA LYS A 288 -4.42 -0.69 -11.20
C LYS A 288 -3.23 -0.73 -10.25
N ARG A 289 -2.94 -1.89 -9.65
CA ARG A 289 -1.77 -2.13 -8.80
C ARG A 289 -0.48 -2.27 -9.61
N MET A 290 -0.57 -2.59 -10.91
CA MET A 290 0.52 -2.86 -11.84
C MET A 290 0.95 -1.60 -12.60
#